data_75638c590e158dbe7efd01380cbeff22
#
_entry.id   75638c590e158dbe7efd01380cbeff22
#
_cell.length_a   1.000
_cell.length_b   1.000
_cell.length_c   1.000
_cell.angle_alpha   90.00
_cell.angle_beta   90.00
_cell.angle_gamma   90.00
#
_symmetry.space_group_name_H-M   'P 1'
#
loop_
_entity.id
_entity.type
_entity.pdbx_description
1 polymer ?
#
loop_
_entity_poly.entity_id
_entity_poly.type
_entity_poly.pdbx_seq_one_letter_code
_entity_poly.pdbx_strand_id
1 'polypeptide(L)'
;MSIVNEPPIYLQQRLFYRGRKFNFDVNSLRLPNGVEGDWECIRHPGGALAVPITPEGKLVLVKQYRFAVEGRLLEFPAGTLEPNEEASETIKREIQEETGYRAHKWHFLGKFPLAPGYSDEYIYPFLAQDLEKLEQPPTQDEDEDIEVVLMTFSEFEAAIIAGELIDAKSITSFLMAKLFLGK
;
A
#
# COMPACT_ATOMS: atom_id res chain seq x y z
N MET A 1 21.36 0.16 -0.12
CA MET A 1 21.71 -1.28 -0.21
C MET A 1 20.50 -2.02 -0.72
N SER A 2 20.64 -2.83 -1.77
CA SER A 2 19.60 -3.77 -2.19
C SER A 2 19.51 -4.91 -1.18
N ILE A 3 18.32 -5.51 -1.04
CA ILE A 3 18.14 -6.74 -0.26
C ILE A 3 19.07 -7.80 -0.86
N VAL A 4 19.93 -8.38 -0.03
CA VAL A 4 20.70 -9.58 -0.42
C VAL A 4 19.72 -10.75 -0.40
N ASN A 5 19.51 -11.39 -1.53
CA ASN A 5 18.59 -12.50 -1.64
C ASN A 5 19.26 -13.79 -1.14
N GLU A 6 18.82 -14.26 0.02
CA GLU A 6 19.28 -15.51 0.65
C GLU A 6 18.07 -16.41 0.93
N PRO A 7 17.57 -17.13 -0.08
CA PRO A 7 16.36 -17.93 0.08
C PRO A 7 16.60 -19.12 1.04
N PRO A 8 15.60 -19.46 1.86
CA PRO A 8 15.64 -20.68 2.68
C PRO A 8 15.51 -21.92 1.80
N ILE A 9 15.88 -23.08 2.35
CA ILE A 9 15.57 -24.38 1.75
C ILE A 9 14.21 -24.83 2.27
N TYR A 10 13.26 -25.06 1.36
CA TYR A 10 11.95 -25.60 1.66
C TYR A 10 12.05 -27.12 1.88
N LEU A 11 11.66 -27.58 3.07
CA LEU A 11 11.71 -28.98 3.46
C LEU A 11 10.35 -29.65 3.32
N GLN A 12 9.29 -29.02 3.83
CA GLN A 12 7.93 -29.56 3.80
C GLN A 12 6.89 -28.44 3.95
N GLN A 13 5.78 -28.53 3.20
CA GLN A 13 4.58 -27.73 3.48
C GLN A 13 3.77 -28.40 4.59
N ARG A 14 3.51 -27.68 5.67
CA ARG A 14 2.77 -28.16 6.85
C ARG A 14 1.30 -27.82 6.79
N LEU A 15 1.00 -26.59 6.33
CA LEU A 15 -0.34 -26.06 6.18
C LEU A 15 -0.40 -25.15 4.96
N PHE A 16 -1.53 -25.18 4.27
CA PHE A 16 -1.89 -24.19 3.26
C PHE A 16 -3.37 -23.88 3.36
N TYR A 17 -3.70 -22.58 3.50
CA TYR A 17 -5.07 -22.09 3.45
C TYR A 17 -5.20 -21.06 2.32
N ARG A 18 -6.15 -21.30 1.43
CA ARG A 18 -6.45 -20.38 0.34
C ARG A 18 -7.57 -19.43 0.75
N GLY A 19 -7.25 -18.16 0.92
CA GLY A 19 -8.21 -17.07 1.16
C GLY A 19 -8.69 -16.42 -0.14
N ARG A 20 -9.61 -15.47 0.02
CA ARG A 20 -10.11 -14.67 -1.13
C ARG A 20 -9.06 -13.66 -1.62
N LYS A 21 -8.46 -12.89 -0.70
CA LYS A 21 -7.49 -11.83 -1.02
C LYS A 21 -6.03 -12.29 -0.88
N PHE A 22 -5.74 -13.18 0.06
CA PHE A 22 -4.39 -13.69 0.33
C PHE A 22 -4.45 -15.15 0.78
N ASN A 23 -3.31 -15.83 0.71
CA ASN A 23 -3.16 -17.18 1.23
C ASN A 23 -2.38 -17.15 2.54
N PHE A 24 -2.51 -18.21 3.34
CA PHE A 24 -1.68 -18.42 4.52
C PHE A 24 -1.01 -19.78 4.42
N ASP A 25 0.30 -19.83 4.63
CA ASP A 25 1.03 -21.10 4.65
C ASP A 25 1.91 -21.25 5.91
N VAL A 26 2.17 -22.50 6.25
CA VAL A 26 3.19 -22.90 7.22
C VAL A 26 4.12 -23.88 6.54
N ASN A 27 5.41 -23.57 6.52
CA ASN A 27 6.42 -24.41 5.89
C ASN A 27 7.56 -24.72 6.85
N SER A 28 7.96 -25.99 6.87
CA SER A 28 9.23 -26.38 7.47
C SER A 28 10.36 -25.94 6.56
N LEU A 29 11.23 -25.11 7.06
CA LEU A 29 12.33 -24.51 6.29
C LEU A 29 13.66 -24.78 6.99
N ARG A 30 14.76 -24.71 6.23
CA ARG A 30 16.10 -24.49 6.76
C ARG A 30 16.56 -23.09 6.32
N LEU A 31 16.81 -22.23 7.31
CA LEU A 31 17.30 -20.88 7.08
C LEU A 31 18.78 -20.87 6.61
N PRO A 32 19.29 -19.77 6.04
CA PRO A 32 20.69 -19.67 5.62
C PRO A 32 21.72 -19.94 6.73
N ASN A 33 21.36 -19.67 7.99
CA ASN A 33 22.20 -19.97 9.17
C ASN A 33 22.13 -21.43 9.63
N GLY A 34 21.39 -22.30 8.92
CA GLY A 34 21.24 -23.73 9.21
C GLY A 34 20.14 -24.08 10.23
N VAL A 35 19.45 -23.10 10.80
CA VAL A 35 18.33 -23.36 11.73
C VAL A 35 17.15 -23.93 10.98
N GLU A 36 16.56 -25.03 11.50
CA GLU A 36 15.35 -25.65 10.99
C GLU A 36 14.16 -25.40 11.93
N GLY A 37 12.97 -25.21 11.32
CA GLY A 37 11.74 -24.99 12.05
C GLY A 37 10.55 -24.80 11.12
N ASP A 38 9.40 -24.46 11.68
CA ASP A 38 8.19 -24.14 10.96
C ASP A 38 7.98 -22.62 10.98
N TRP A 39 7.74 -22.04 9.79
CA TRP A 39 7.47 -20.61 9.61
C TRP A 39 6.12 -20.37 8.97
N GLU A 40 5.42 -19.41 9.53
CA GLU A 40 4.12 -18.92 9.07
C GLU A 40 4.30 -17.75 8.12
N CYS A 41 3.52 -17.72 7.02
CA CYS A 41 3.56 -16.62 6.08
C CYS A 41 2.20 -16.33 5.47
N ILE A 42 1.83 -15.06 5.43
CA ILE A 42 0.76 -14.53 4.60
C ILE A 42 1.33 -14.27 3.20
N ARG A 43 0.78 -14.96 2.17
CA ARG A 43 1.11 -14.76 0.77
C ARG A 43 0.17 -13.76 0.16
N HIS A 44 0.67 -12.58 -0.10
CA HIS A 44 -0.11 -11.45 -0.59
C HIS A 44 0.36 -11.02 -1.98
N PRO A 45 -0.55 -10.69 -2.93
CA PRO A 45 -0.15 -10.26 -4.27
C PRO A 45 0.63 -8.94 -4.30
N GLY A 46 0.57 -8.17 -3.20
CA GLY A 46 1.13 -6.83 -3.11
C GLY A 46 0.05 -5.76 -3.28
N GLY A 47 0.44 -4.50 -3.08
CA GLY A 47 -0.45 -3.36 -3.22
C GLY A 47 0.24 -2.18 -3.91
N ALA A 48 -0.49 -1.45 -4.74
CA ALA A 48 -0.06 -0.17 -5.29
C ALA A 48 -0.71 0.97 -4.52
N LEU A 49 0.05 2.05 -4.29
CA LEU A 49 -0.39 3.22 -3.53
C LEU A 49 -0.03 4.50 -4.27
N ALA A 50 -0.92 5.49 -4.29
CA ALA A 50 -0.61 6.83 -4.78
C ALA A 50 -0.43 7.83 -3.65
N VAL A 51 0.55 8.73 -3.81
CA VAL A 51 0.64 10.00 -3.07
C VAL A 51 0.17 11.10 -4.02
N PRO A 52 -1.13 11.42 -4.05
CA PRO A 52 -1.67 12.39 -5.00
C PRO A 52 -1.52 13.80 -4.46
N ILE A 53 -1.11 14.71 -5.34
CA ILE A 53 -0.94 16.14 -5.00
C ILE A 53 -1.76 16.97 -5.98
N THR A 54 -2.73 17.74 -5.45
CA THR A 54 -3.55 18.65 -6.24
C THR A 54 -2.72 19.81 -6.81
N PRO A 55 -3.23 20.56 -7.84
CA PRO A 55 -2.58 21.77 -8.34
C PRO A 55 -2.31 22.81 -7.25
N GLU A 56 -3.15 22.88 -6.21
CA GLU A 56 -3.00 23.79 -5.05
C GLU A 56 -1.97 23.26 -4.02
N GLY A 57 -1.35 22.10 -4.26
CA GLY A 57 -0.33 21.52 -3.41
C GLY A 57 -0.87 20.75 -2.20
N LYS A 58 -2.14 20.36 -2.21
CA LYS A 58 -2.75 19.51 -1.16
C LYS A 58 -2.61 18.04 -1.49
N LEU A 59 -2.39 17.22 -0.48
CA LEU A 59 -2.47 15.77 -0.52
C LEU A 59 -3.93 15.33 -0.61
N VAL A 60 -4.21 14.30 -1.41
CA VAL A 60 -5.52 13.64 -1.46
C VAL A 60 -5.43 12.33 -0.72
N LEU A 61 -6.23 12.18 0.33
CA LEU A 61 -6.30 10.99 1.16
C LEU A 61 -7.72 10.43 1.13
N VAL A 62 -7.84 9.22 1.65
CA VAL A 62 -9.10 8.52 1.87
C VAL A 62 -9.21 8.13 3.34
N LYS A 63 -10.42 8.27 3.90
CA LYS A 63 -10.74 7.77 5.23
C LYS A 63 -11.61 6.54 5.05
N GLN A 64 -11.08 5.35 5.38
CA GLN A 64 -11.68 4.07 5.11
C GLN A 64 -11.81 3.22 6.36
N TYR A 65 -12.91 2.46 6.50
CA TYR A 65 -13.06 1.50 7.57
C TYR A 65 -12.19 0.27 7.34
N ARG A 66 -11.41 -0.11 8.35
CA ARG A 66 -10.55 -1.30 8.34
C ARG A 66 -10.96 -2.24 9.48
N PHE A 67 -11.60 -3.36 9.14
CA PHE A 67 -12.14 -4.30 10.13
C PHE A 67 -11.06 -4.86 11.07
N ALA A 68 -9.81 -5.03 10.59
CA ALA A 68 -8.72 -5.59 11.38
C ALA A 68 -8.29 -4.70 12.55
N VAL A 69 -8.57 -3.39 12.48
CA VAL A 69 -8.33 -2.42 13.56
C VAL A 69 -9.63 -1.87 14.14
N GLU A 70 -10.78 -2.39 13.68
CA GLU A 70 -12.13 -2.02 14.12
C GLU A 70 -12.40 -0.51 14.06
N GLY A 71 -11.77 0.19 13.08
CA GLY A 71 -11.79 1.64 13.00
C GLY A 71 -11.58 2.18 11.59
N ARG A 72 -11.74 3.51 11.47
CA ARG A 72 -11.43 4.22 10.23
C ARG A 72 -10.01 4.74 10.28
N LEU A 73 -9.23 4.40 9.26
CA LEU A 73 -7.89 4.95 9.07
C LEU A 73 -7.89 6.02 7.99
N LEU A 74 -7.02 7.01 8.18
CA LEU A 74 -6.69 7.98 7.15
C LEU A 74 -5.48 7.45 6.37
N GLU A 75 -5.67 7.21 5.08
CA GLU A 75 -4.73 6.52 4.22
C GLU A 75 -4.56 7.26 2.88
N PHE A 76 -3.48 7.00 2.18
CA PHE A 76 -3.43 7.30 0.75
C PHE A 76 -4.23 6.26 -0.05
N PRO A 77 -4.81 6.64 -1.20
CA PRO A 77 -5.53 5.71 -2.05
C PRO A 77 -4.61 4.56 -2.49
N ALA A 78 -5.13 3.34 -2.41
CA ALA A 78 -4.32 2.14 -2.64
C ALA A 78 -5.19 0.92 -2.96
N GLY A 79 -4.75 0.11 -3.92
CA GLY A 79 -5.40 -1.14 -4.28
C GLY A 79 -4.47 -2.35 -4.28
N THR A 80 -5.08 -3.51 -4.12
CA THR A 80 -4.41 -4.80 -4.22
C THR A 80 -4.15 -5.13 -5.69
N LEU A 81 -2.95 -5.63 -5.99
CA LEU A 81 -2.60 -6.06 -7.36
C LEU A 81 -3.46 -7.25 -7.78
N GLU A 82 -4.04 -7.17 -8.96
CA GLU A 82 -4.70 -8.31 -9.59
C GLU A 82 -3.70 -9.23 -10.30
N PRO A 83 -4.04 -10.51 -10.54
CA PRO A 83 -3.17 -11.41 -11.28
C PRO A 83 -2.79 -10.86 -12.66
N ASN A 84 -1.49 -10.72 -12.92
CA ASN A 84 -0.90 -10.17 -14.15
C ASN A 84 -1.16 -8.66 -14.38
N GLU A 85 -1.61 -7.92 -13.38
CA GLU A 85 -1.75 -6.47 -13.44
C GLU A 85 -0.44 -5.80 -12.99
N GLU A 86 0.00 -4.79 -13.74
CA GLU A 86 1.13 -3.96 -13.33
C GLU A 86 0.70 -2.96 -12.25
N ALA A 87 1.53 -2.75 -11.23
CA ALA A 87 1.23 -1.85 -10.13
C ALA A 87 0.86 -0.42 -10.58
N SER A 88 1.42 0.03 -11.70
CA SER A 88 1.08 1.33 -12.30
C SER A 88 -0.33 1.39 -12.87
N GLU A 89 -0.86 0.28 -13.36
CA GLU A 89 -2.23 0.23 -13.88
C GLU A 89 -3.24 0.11 -12.75
N THR A 90 -2.96 -0.74 -11.76
CA THR A 90 -3.75 -0.82 -10.53
C THR A 90 -3.95 0.57 -9.94
N ILE A 91 -2.88 1.32 -9.68
CA ILE A 91 -3.02 2.60 -8.98
C ILE A 91 -3.68 3.70 -9.80
N LYS A 92 -3.58 3.64 -11.14
CA LYS A 92 -4.31 4.58 -12.02
C LYS A 92 -5.81 4.33 -11.99
N ARG A 93 -6.24 3.10 -11.82
CA ARG A 93 -7.64 2.71 -11.65
C ARG A 93 -8.14 3.14 -10.27
N GLU A 94 -7.46 2.71 -9.21
CA GLU A 94 -7.84 2.92 -7.80
C GLU A 94 -7.98 4.41 -7.44
N ILE A 95 -7.06 5.27 -7.89
CA ILE A 95 -7.16 6.71 -7.59
C ILE A 95 -8.45 7.33 -8.16
N GLN A 96 -8.93 6.84 -9.32
CA GLN A 96 -10.16 7.34 -9.92
C GLN A 96 -11.39 6.84 -9.18
N GLU A 97 -11.40 5.56 -8.79
CA GLU A 97 -12.51 4.90 -8.07
C GLU A 97 -12.63 5.45 -6.64
N GLU A 98 -11.53 5.49 -5.88
CA GLU A 98 -11.54 5.91 -4.48
C GLU A 98 -11.64 7.43 -4.28
N THR A 99 -11.08 8.23 -5.19
CA THR A 99 -10.96 9.68 -4.97
C THR A 99 -11.69 10.56 -5.96
N GLY A 100 -12.05 10.03 -7.11
CA GLY A 100 -12.60 10.82 -8.22
C GLY A 100 -11.58 11.72 -8.93
N TYR A 101 -10.28 11.50 -8.71
CA TYR A 101 -9.23 12.21 -9.42
C TYR A 101 -8.54 11.31 -10.45
N ARG A 102 -8.11 11.93 -11.57
CA ARG A 102 -7.18 11.35 -12.54
C ARG A 102 -5.86 12.09 -12.47
N ALA A 103 -4.74 11.37 -12.45
CA ALA A 103 -3.41 11.96 -12.52
C ALA A 103 -2.81 11.77 -13.92
N HIS A 104 -2.16 12.83 -14.44
CA HIS A 104 -1.49 12.79 -15.74
C HIS A 104 0.02 12.61 -15.64
N LYS A 105 0.59 12.88 -14.46
CA LYS A 105 2.04 12.72 -14.21
C LYS A 105 2.29 11.76 -13.05
N TRP A 106 3.04 10.70 -13.34
CA TRP A 106 3.35 9.63 -12.40
C TRP A 106 4.84 9.48 -12.23
N HIS A 107 5.25 9.23 -10.98
CA HIS A 107 6.63 8.86 -10.68
C HIS A 107 6.66 7.70 -9.69
N PHE A 108 7.29 6.59 -10.09
CA PHE A 108 7.47 5.43 -9.23
C PHE A 108 8.52 5.76 -8.15
N LEU A 109 8.15 5.62 -6.89
CA LEU A 109 9.01 5.98 -5.76
C LEU A 109 9.87 4.81 -5.24
N GLY A 110 9.66 3.61 -5.76
CA GLY A 110 10.33 2.39 -5.32
C GLY A 110 9.35 1.37 -4.74
N LYS A 111 9.84 0.45 -3.93
CA LYS A 111 8.99 -0.53 -3.24
C LYS A 111 9.54 -0.84 -1.85
N PHE A 112 8.66 -1.22 -0.94
CA PHE A 112 9.04 -1.67 0.39
C PHE A 112 8.16 -2.82 0.87
N PRO A 113 8.69 -3.76 1.70
CA PRO A 113 7.87 -4.78 2.34
C PRO A 113 7.06 -4.15 3.49
N LEU A 114 5.78 -4.51 3.63
CA LEU A 114 4.92 -3.93 4.66
C LEU A 114 5.12 -4.59 6.03
N ALA A 115 5.11 -5.92 6.07
CA ALA A 115 5.21 -6.69 7.33
C ALA A 115 6.13 -7.93 7.14
N PRO A 116 7.45 -7.74 6.87
CA PRO A 116 8.34 -8.81 6.42
C PRO A 116 8.60 -9.91 7.46
N GLY A 117 8.13 -9.73 8.70
CA GLY A 117 8.23 -10.77 9.74
C GLY A 117 7.26 -11.94 9.53
N TYR A 118 6.17 -11.74 8.78
CA TYR A 118 5.14 -12.76 8.58
C TYR A 118 4.35 -12.62 7.27
N SER A 119 4.69 -11.67 6.41
CA SER A 119 4.05 -11.47 5.11
C SER A 119 5.08 -11.16 4.04
N ASP A 120 4.83 -11.63 2.82
CA ASP A 120 5.61 -11.29 1.63
C ASP A 120 5.01 -10.12 0.85
N GLU A 121 4.09 -9.37 1.47
CA GLU A 121 3.47 -8.19 0.86
C GLU A 121 4.48 -7.08 0.60
N TYR A 122 4.49 -6.61 -0.65
CA TYR A 122 5.19 -5.38 -1.06
C TYR A 122 4.21 -4.29 -1.43
N ILE A 123 4.54 -3.07 -1.02
CA ILE A 123 3.84 -1.86 -1.46
C ILE A 123 4.67 -1.16 -2.54
N TYR A 124 4.00 -0.73 -3.59
CA TYR A 124 4.54 0.00 -4.75
C TYR A 124 3.99 1.44 -4.74
N PRO A 125 4.66 2.39 -4.07
CA PRO A 125 4.20 3.77 -4.01
C PRO A 125 4.55 4.55 -5.27
N PHE A 126 3.60 5.39 -5.68
CA PHE A 126 3.74 6.32 -6.80
C PHE A 126 3.39 7.74 -6.35
N LEU A 127 4.18 8.72 -6.76
CA LEU A 127 3.78 10.12 -6.70
C LEU A 127 2.86 10.42 -7.89
N ALA A 128 1.68 10.96 -7.62
CA ALA A 128 0.68 11.32 -8.60
C ALA A 128 0.48 12.84 -8.62
N GLN A 129 0.75 13.47 -9.75
CA GLN A 129 0.68 14.93 -9.93
C GLN A 129 -0.13 15.26 -11.18
N ASP A 130 -0.40 16.55 -11.37
CA ASP A 130 -1.23 17.03 -12.47
C ASP A 130 -2.62 16.36 -12.41
N LEU A 131 -3.27 16.58 -11.25
CA LEU A 131 -4.56 15.97 -10.95
C LEU A 131 -5.69 16.75 -11.61
N GLU A 132 -6.56 16.01 -12.27
CA GLU A 132 -7.85 16.45 -12.82
C GLU A 132 -8.97 15.81 -12.00
N LYS A 133 -9.93 16.61 -11.53
CA LYS A 133 -11.12 16.08 -10.89
C LYS A 133 -12.12 15.64 -11.95
N LEU A 134 -12.55 14.39 -11.89
CA LEU A 134 -13.49 13.81 -12.82
C LEU A 134 -14.92 14.30 -12.54
N GLU A 135 -15.66 14.68 -13.58
CA GLU A 135 -17.08 15.03 -13.48
C GLU A 135 -17.95 13.80 -13.18
N GLN A 136 -17.56 12.64 -13.71
CA GLN A 136 -18.23 11.37 -13.52
C GLN A 136 -17.16 10.31 -13.17
N PRO A 137 -16.78 10.20 -11.88
CA PRO A 137 -15.84 9.17 -11.45
C PRO A 137 -16.46 7.78 -11.61
N PRO A 138 -15.66 6.73 -11.78
CA PRO A 138 -16.13 5.36 -11.66
C PRO A 138 -16.82 5.13 -10.31
N THR A 139 -17.69 4.15 -10.25
CA THR A 139 -18.32 3.74 -8.99
C THR A 139 -17.30 3.01 -8.12
N GLN A 140 -17.28 3.34 -6.83
CA GLN A 140 -16.56 2.58 -5.80
C GLN A 140 -17.14 1.16 -5.70
N ASP A 141 -16.35 0.23 -5.21
CA ASP A 141 -16.83 -1.11 -4.91
C ASP A 141 -17.91 -1.06 -3.81
N GLU A 142 -18.92 -1.98 -3.88
CA GLU A 142 -20.07 -1.98 -2.97
C GLU A 142 -19.67 -2.16 -1.48
N ASP A 143 -18.49 -2.74 -1.21
CA ASP A 143 -17.96 -2.98 0.13
C ASP A 143 -17.00 -1.86 0.60
N GLU A 144 -16.85 -0.78 -0.18
CA GLU A 144 -16.01 0.36 0.14
C GLU A 144 -16.83 1.54 0.73
N ASP A 145 -16.49 1.89 1.95
CA ASP A 145 -17.01 3.07 2.65
C ASP A 145 -15.87 4.08 2.81
N ILE A 146 -15.70 4.93 1.80
CA ILE A 146 -14.57 5.83 1.61
C ILE A 146 -15.03 7.30 1.62
N GLU A 147 -14.34 8.12 2.42
CA GLU A 147 -14.46 9.57 2.45
C GLU A 147 -13.15 10.20 1.97
N VAL A 148 -13.21 11.10 0.99
CA VAL A 148 -12.03 11.82 0.48
C VAL A 148 -11.68 12.99 1.38
N VAL A 149 -10.42 13.07 1.80
CA VAL A 149 -9.89 14.11 2.68
C VAL A 149 -8.72 14.83 2.00
N LEU A 150 -8.74 16.18 2.02
CA LEU A 150 -7.63 16.99 1.51
C LEU A 150 -6.83 17.57 2.67
N MET A 151 -5.51 17.39 2.66
CA MET A 151 -4.61 17.91 3.68
C MET A 151 -3.41 18.61 3.05
N THR A 152 -2.89 19.63 3.73
CA THR A 152 -1.56 20.15 3.43
C THR A 152 -0.48 19.19 3.94
N PHE A 153 0.76 19.32 3.46
CA PHE A 153 1.89 18.56 3.98
C PHE A 153 2.07 18.75 5.49
N SER A 154 1.90 19.98 5.97
CA SER A 154 2.05 20.31 7.41
C SER A 154 0.95 19.68 8.27
N GLU A 155 -0.29 19.63 7.78
CA GLU A 155 -1.39 18.95 8.48
C GLU A 155 -1.16 17.44 8.55
N PHE A 156 -0.66 16.84 7.46
CA PHE A 156 -0.31 15.41 7.44
C PHE A 156 0.80 15.09 8.46
N GLU A 157 1.86 15.90 8.51
CA GLU A 157 2.93 15.76 9.50
C GLU A 157 2.44 15.95 10.94
N ALA A 158 1.59 16.92 11.16
CA ALA A 158 0.97 17.15 12.48
C ALA A 158 0.11 15.96 12.91
N ALA A 159 -0.67 15.37 11.99
CA ALA A 159 -1.48 14.19 12.28
C ALA A 159 -0.63 12.95 12.63
N ILE A 160 0.56 12.77 12.00
CA ILE A 160 1.51 11.72 12.41
C ILE A 160 1.99 11.96 13.85
N ILE A 161 2.42 13.19 14.17
CA ILE A 161 2.94 13.53 15.50
C ILE A 161 1.86 13.37 16.58
N ALA A 162 0.61 13.70 16.25
CA ALA A 162 -0.53 13.53 17.14
C ALA A 162 -0.99 12.07 17.31
N GLY A 163 -0.48 11.14 16.50
CA GLY A 163 -0.94 9.75 16.48
C GLY A 163 -2.33 9.54 15.86
N GLU A 164 -2.82 10.52 15.12
CA GLU A 164 -4.11 10.47 14.41
C GLU A 164 -3.96 9.77 13.06
N LEU A 165 -2.79 9.87 12.43
CA LEU A 165 -2.42 9.16 11.20
C LEU A 165 -1.40 8.09 11.54
N ILE A 166 -1.85 6.82 11.54
CA ILE A 166 -1.09 5.66 12.01
C ILE A 166 -0.84 4.60 10.91
N ASP A 167 -1.36 4.80 9.70
CA ASP A 167 -1.15 3.85 8.60
C ASP A 167 0.30 3.88 8.09
N ALA A 168 1.02 2.78 8.32
CA ALA A 168 2.45 2.67 8.04
C ALA A 168 2.79 2.83 6.55
N LYS A 169 1.94 2.30 5.64
CA LYS A 169 2.18 2.43 4.21
C LYS A 169 2.06 3.88 3.74
N SER A 170 1.10 4.63 4.29
CA SER A 170 0.90 6.06 3.98
C SER A 170 2.03 6.93 4.53
N ILE A 171 2.46 6.71 5.77
CA ILE A 171 3.60 7.43 6.37
C ILE A 171 4.88 7.21 5.57
N THR A 172 5.18 5.94 5.24
CA THR A 172 6.37 5.59 4.47
C THR A 172 6.34 6.21 3.07
N SER A 173 5.21 6.10 2.37
CA SER A 173 5.05 6.64 1.02
C SER A 173 5.10 8.16 0.99
N PHE A 174 4.53 8.83 2.00
CA PHE A 174 4.65 10.28 2.18
C PHE A 174 6.10 10.72 2.32
N LEU A 175 6.86 10.04 3.18
CA LEU A 175 8.28 10.35 3.38
C LEU A 175 9.07 10.18 2.08
N MET A 176 8.84 9.10 1.32
CA MET A 176 9.49 8.86 0.03
C MET A 176 9.16 9.96 -0.97
N ALA A 177 7.88 10.37 -1.06
CA ALA A 177 7.44 11.46 -1.93
C ALA A 177 8.05 12.81 -1.52
N LYS A 178 8.08 13.10 -0.20
CA LYS A 178 8.67 14.33 0.34
C LYS A 178 10.16 14.44 0.01
N LEU A 179 10.93 13.38 0.21
CA LEU A 179 12.36 13.32 -0.13
C LEU A 179 12.58 13.47 -1.65
N PHE A 180 11.75 12.82 -2.47
CA PHE A 180 11.82 12.96 -3.92
C PHE A 180 11.56 14.40 -4.40
N LEU A 181 10.64 15.12 -3.74
CA LEU A 181 10.31 16.51 -4.04
C LEU A 181 11.31 17.52 -3.46
N GLY A 182 12.27 17.10 -2.66
CA GLY A 182 13.24 17.98 -1.98
C GLY A 182 12.61 18.87 -0.91
N LYS A 183 11.55 18.40 -0.26
CA LYS A 183 10.78 19.14 0.77
C LYS A 183 11.13 18.68 2.18
#